data_80ffff4d3b0aad0fcf07fa2026f37973
#
_entry.id   80ffff4d3b0aad0fcf07fa2026f37973
#
_cell.length_a   1.000
_cell.length_b   1.000
_cell.length_c   1.000
_cell.angle_alpha   90.00
_cell.angle_beta   90.00
_cell.angle_gamma   90.00
#
_symmetry.space_group_name_H-M   'P 1'
#
loop_
_entity.id
_entity.type
_entity.pdbx_description
1 polymer ?
#
loop_
_entity_poly.entity_id
_entity_poly.type
_entity_poly.pdbx_seq_one_letter_code
_entity_poly.pdbx_strand_id
1 'polypeptide(L)'
;MERNKESRSGIPLGYHPAAAEASKLKDTPPTVPSKAPTTIPQSLKPRIRPSFATPLLQSTRSQTLQWTLPKPFQQHKLIGRSRAAWHTSFLVPSLNAVLDAGVLIDDSRPQNVFITHGHSDHSLAILAYCRRITPPDVYVPSETAMHLDNYIMSSKALNLGFPVKSYHNFDEEGNRHSFPNTVGGRLVPWGEQFDRLRLNTPSPSRRSKSPSPVPPMDTTAEQEDDDLDDGGGDPADLILPTHHIIPVSSSSSTIFPLKTHPTISVSILPRSHTVPSVGFLFTQISNRLKSEYRSLPGTELKNLRQQGVDITYQHRTPIFAFLGDGDHTSLLGDPEWLVGNEDKGVSGCPVVITECSFLYESHRAQAVKTKHTIWKDLEPIVRRHRDTTWVLMHFSKRYGDEEIVGFFEGLEECPQNIVVWVDGGNEILDMKVKKDTGTI
;
A
#
# COMPACT_ATOMS: atom_id res chain seq x y z
N MET A 1 11.87 -36.97 52.07
CA MET A 1 10.56 -37.47 52.50
C MET A 1 9.50 -36.59 51.89
N GLU A 2 8.48 -37.21 51.35
CA GLU A 2 7.30 -36.66 50.65
C GLU A 2 7.49 -36.08 49.24
N ARG A 3 7.09 -36.95 48.34
CA ARG A 3 6.86 -36.65 46.92
C ARG A 3 5.44 -36.10 46.76
N ASN A 4 5.31 -34.92 46.21
CA ASN A 4 4.02 -34.46 45.68
C ASN A 4 3.95 -34.78 44.18
N LYS A 5 2.95 -35.61 43.85
CA LYS A 5 2.51 -35.90 42.49
C LYS A 5 1.48 -34.84 42.13
N GLU A 6 1.76 -34.03 41.13
CA GLU A 6 0.74 -33.21 40.48
C GLU A 6 0.25 -33.89 39.21
N SER A 7 -1.04 -34.06 39.17
CA SER A 7 -1.82 -34.73 38.14
C SER A 7 -1.95 -33.86 36.89
N ARG A 8 -1.63 -34.42 35.74
CA ARG A 8 -1.99 -33.88 34.43
C ARG A 8 -3.48 -34.13 34.15
N SER A 9 -4.29 -33.07 34.07
CA SER A 9 -5.65 -33.11 33.53
C SER A 9 -5.63 -32.84 32.03
N GLY A 10 -5.91 -33.88 31.26
CA GLY A 10 -6.14 -33.77 29.80
C GLY A 10 -7.52 -33.16 29.53
N ILE A 11 -7.59 -32.26 28.56
CA ILE A 11 -8.82 -31.70 27.99
C ILE A 11 -9.25 -32.60 26.82
N PRO A 12 -10.46 -33.16 26.80
CA PRO A 12 -10.94 -33.94 25.65
C PRO A 12 -11.55 -33.00 24.59
N LEU A 13 -11.08 -33.12 23.36
CA LEU A 13 -11.70 -32.59 22.16
C LEU A 13 -12.98 -33.41 21.87
N GLY A 14 -14.13 -32.88 22.23
CA GLY A 14 -15.42 -33.44 21.85
C GLY A 14 -16.06 -32.67 20.69
N TYR A 15 -16.10 -33.28 19.52
CA TYR A 15 -16.93 -32.85 18.40
C TYR A 15 -18.33 -33.47 18.59
N HIS A 16 -19.38 -32.63 18.74
CA HIS A 16 -20.75 -33.04 18.67
C HIS A 16 -21.41 -32.44 17.43
N PRO A 17 -21.96 -33.27 16.50
CA PRO A 17 -22.82 -32.75 15.46
C PRO A 17 -24.24 -32.57 16.01
N ALA A 18 -24.77 -31.34 15.98
CA ALA A 18 -26.16 -31.06 16.28
C ALA A 18 -27.04 -31.52 15.12
N ALA A 19 -27.99 -32.44 15.41
CA ALA A 19 -29.00 -32.86 14.49
C ALA A 19 -30.01 -31.74 14.23
N ALA A 20 -30.31 -31.50 12.95
CA ALA A 20 -31.34 -30.58 12.49
C ALA A 20 -32.71 -31.23 12.60
N GLU A 21 -33.57 -30.70 13.48
CA GLU A 21 -35.00 -30.99 13.43
C GLU A 21 -35.67 -30.14 12.34
N ALA A 22 -36.19 -30.79 11.32
CA ALA A 22 -37.02 -30.19 10.29
C ALA A 22 -38.47 -30.05 10.79
N SER A 23 -38.87 -28.83 11.15
CA SER A 23 -40.28 -28.51 11.38
C SER A 23 -40.96 -28.15 10.05
N LYS A 24 -41.99 -28.93 9.68
CA LYS A 24 -42.87 -28.68 8.53
C LYS A 24 -43.72 -27.44 8.79
N LEU A 25 -43.44 -26.35 8.05
CA LEU A 25 -44.36 -25.22 7.93
C LEU A 25 -45.15 -25.37 6.64
N LYS A 26 -46.48 -25.25 6.78
CA LYS A 26 -47.47 -25.33 5.71
C LYS A 26 -47.40 -24.10 4.81
N ASP A 27 -47.37 -24.36 3.51
CA ASP A 27 -47.49 -23.36 2.45
C ASP A 27 -48.85 -22.65 2.50
N THR A 28 -48.80 -21.34 2.74
CA THR A 28 -49.86 -20.39 2.39
C THR A 28 -49.33 -19.45 1.30
N PRO A 29 -50.08 -19.23 0.19
CA PRO A 29 -49.60 -18.37 -0.88
C PRO A 29 -49.53 -16.91 -0.46
N PRO A 30 -48.52 -16.13 -0.91
CA PRO A 30 -48.35 -14.73 -0.53
C PRO A 30 -49.48 -13.88 -1.19
N THR A 31 -50.19 -13.16 -0.36
CA THR A 31 -51.12 -12.09 -0.77
C THR A 31 -50.31 -10.91 -1.34
N VAL A 32 -50.59 -10.54 -2.59
CA VAL A 32 -50.02 -9.38 -3.28
C VAL A 32 -50.45 -8.11 -2.53
N PRO A 33 -49.52 -7.25 -2.07
CA PRO A 33 -49.89 -5.97 -1.48
C PRO A 33 -50.34 -5.00 -2.57
N SER A 34 -51.49 -4.37 -2.33
CA SER A 34 -52.09 -3.26 -3.07
C SER A 34 -51.09 -2.14 -3.28
N LYS A 35 -51.10 -1.53 -4.47
CA LYS A 35 -50.27 -0.38 -4.88
C LYS A 35 -50.27 0.73 -3.83
N ALA A 36 -49.05 1.02 -3.31
CA ALA A 36 -48.80 2.23 -2.52
C ALA A 36 -48.99 3.49 -3.40
N PRO A 37 -49.45 4.59 -2.82
CA PRO A 37 -49.65 5.84 -3.56
C PRO A 37 -48.31 6.36 -4.09
N THR A 38 -48.31 6.69 -5.38
CA THR A 38 -47.19 7.31 -6.10
C THR A 38 -46.89 8.66 -5.50
N THR A 39 -45.91 8.73 -4.60
CA THR A 39 -45.42 10.03 -4.13
C THR A 39 -44.58 10.64 -5.26
N ILE A 40 -45.06 11.79 -5.77
CA ILE A 40 -44.35 12.61 -6.75
C ILE A 40 -42.95 12.92 -6.19
N PRO A 41 -41.86 12.69 -6.93
CA PRO A 41 -40.52 13.00 -6.46
C PRO A 41 -40.43 14.51 -6.16
N GLN A 42 -40.03 14.85 -4.94
CA GLN A 42 -39.66 16.21 -4.60
C GLN A 42 -38.62 16.70 -5.61
N SER A 43 -38.84 17.87 -6.18
CA SER A 43 -37.97 18.54 -7.14
C SER A 43 -36.50 18.39 -6.72
N LEU A 44 -35.71 17.78 -7.58
CA LEU A 44 -34.25 17.69 -7.45
C LEU A 44 -33.69 19.10 -7.28
N LYS A 45 -33.34 19.45 -6.05
CA LYS A 45 -32.52 20.64 -5.80
C LYS A 45 -31.22 20.46 -6.60
N PRO A 46 -30.71 21.48 -7.30
CA PRO A 46 -29.44 21.39 -7.99
C PRO A 46 -28.36 20.97 -6.96
N ARG A 47 -27.71 19.82 -7.18
CA ARG A 47 -26.64 19.38 -6.32
C ARG A 47 -25.50 20.37 -6.46
N ILE A 48 -25.22 21.09 -5.40
CA ILE A 48 -24.02 21.88 -5.26
C ILE A 48 -22.85 20.89 -5.29
N ARG A 49 -21.81 21.15 -6.09
CA ARG A 49 -20.59 20.34 -6.07
C ARG A 49 -20.03 20.31 -4.65
N PRO A 50 -19.58 19.14 -4.14
CA PRO A 50 -19.01 19.08 -2.82
C PRO A 50 -17.82 20.05 -2.69
N SER A 51 -17.64 20.62 -1.50
CA SER A 51 -16.55 21.54 -1.19
C SER A 51 -15.18 20.87 -1.15
N PHE A 52 -15.14 19.55 -1.17
CA PHE A 52 -13.94 18.71 -1.13
C PHE A 52 -13.71 17.98 -2.45
N ALA A 53 -12.50 17.47 -2.66
CA ALA A 53 -12.14 16.67 -3.82
C ALA A 53 -12.45 15.18 -3.61
N THR A 54 -12.75 14.48 -4.71
CA THR A 54 -12.77 13.01 -4.79
C THR A 54 -11.86 12.55 -5.93
N PRO A 55 -11.26 11.35 -5.85
CA PRO A 55 -10.51 10.80 -6.96
C PRO A 55 -11.43 10.46 -8.13
N LEU A 56 -10.85 10.36 -9.32
CA LEU A 56 -11.55 10.01 -10.55
C LEU A 56 -11.25 8.56 -10.94
N LEU A 57 -12.16 7.92 -11.67
CA LEU A 57 -11.85 6.63 -12.30
C LEU A 57 -10.68 6.80 -13.27
N GLN A 58 -9.72 5.87 -13.21
CA GLN A 58 -8.58 5.85 -14.14
C GLN A 58 -9.03 5.69 -15.60
N SER A 59 -10.06 4.87 -15.81
CA SER A 59 -10.73 4.70 -17.09
C SER A 59 -12.16 4.22 -16.89
N THR A 60 -13.00 4.28 -17.92
CA THR A 60 -14.38 3.77 -17.89
C THR A 60 -14.50 2.26 -17.68
N ARG A 61 -13.41 1.51 -17.81
CA ARG A 61 -13.33 0.05 -17.63
C ARG A 61 -12.62 -0.36 -16.35
N SER A 62 -11.94 0.57 -15.67
CA SER A 62 -11.19 0.31 -14.45
C SER A 62 -12.02 0.67 -13.22
N GLN A 63 -11.90 -0.14 -12.17
CA GLN A 63 -12.39 0.20 -10.83
C GLN A 63 -11.33 0.97 -10.03
N THR A 64 -10.16 1.19 -10.62
CA THR A 64 -9.05 1.88 -9.98
C THR A 64 -9.24 3.39 -10.08
N LEU A 65 -9.02 4.08 -9.00
CA LEU A 65 -9.16 5.53 -8.89
C LEU A 65 -7.80 6.21 -9.04
N GLN A 66 -7.79 7.44 -9.51
CA GLN A 66 -6.59 8.26 -9.61
C GLN A 66 -6.81 9.67 -9.11
N TRP A 67 -5.77 10.25 -8.54
CA TRP A 67 -5.70 11.63 -8.12
C TRP A 67 -4.29 12.18 -8.35
N THR A 68 -4.19 13.42 -8.83
CA THR A 68 -2.92 14.09 -9.07
C THR A 68 -2.58 14.97 -7.88
N LEU A 69 -1.34 14.88 -7.37
CA LEU A 69 -0.89 15.70 -6.26
C LEU A 69 -0.96 17.21 -6.61
N PRO A 70 -1.16 18.08 -5.62
CA PRO A 70 -1.20 19.52 -5.85
C PRO A 70 0.18 20.08 -6.24
N LYS A 71 0.21 21.32 -6.73
CA LYS A 71 1.47 22.02 -6.99
C LYS A 71 2.34 22.06 -5.74
N PRO A 72 3.66 21.95 -5.88
CA PRO A 72 4.42 21.80 -7.13
C PRO A 72 4.62 20.36 -7.60
N PHE A 73 3.94 19.36 -7.02
CA PHE A 73 4.17 17.93 -7.20
C PHE A 73 3.21 17.25 -8.19
N GLN A 74 2.69 17.97 -9.17
CA GLN A 74 1.72 17.48 -10.16
C GLN A 74 2.25 16.35 -11.07
N GLN A 75 3.57 16.13 -11.10
CA GLN A 75 4.18 14.97 -11.78
C GLN A 75 3.86 13.64 -11.08
N HIS A 76 3.44 13.69 -9.81
CA HIS A 76 3.07 12.49 -9.07
C HIS A 76 1.55 12.29 -9.09
N LYS A 77 1.15 11.07 -9.40
CA LYS A 77 -0.24 10.62 -9.33
C LYS A 77 -0.34 9.50 -8.31
N LEU A 78 -1.40 9.50 -7.55
CA LEU A 78 -1.81 8.40 -6.70
C LEU A 78 -2.87 7.60 -7.47
N ILE A 79 -2.63 6.32 -7.72
CA ILE A 79 -3.53 5.43 -8.46
C ILE A 79 -3.80 4.23 -7.57
N GLY A 80 -5.05 3.97 -7.19
CA GLY A 80 -5.28 2.87 -6.28
C GLY A 80 -6.70 2.73 -5.77
N ARG A 81 -6.82 1.88 -4.76
CA ARG A 81 -8.06 1.59 -4.07
C ARG A 81 -7.79 1.44 -2.57
N SER A 82 -8.75 1.80 -1.74
CA SER A 82 -8.67 1.61 -0.30
C SER A 82 -10.03 1.47 0.33
N ARG A 83 -10.22 0.37 1.06
CA ARG A 83 -11.42 0.08 1.85
C ARG A 83 -11.05 -0.80 3.03
N ALA A 84 -11.42 -0.41 4.25
CA ALA A 84 -11.07 -1.12 5.49
C ALA A 84 -11.45 -2.59 5.44
N ALA A 85 -10.55 -3.46 5.89
CA ALA A 85 -10.69 -4.92 5.94
C ALA A 85 -11.06 -5.54 4.57
N TRP A 86 -10.79 -4.86 3.48
CA TRP A 86 -10.98 -5.37 2.13
C TRP A 86 -9.71 -5.26 1.31
N HIS A 87 -9.22 -4.04 1.08
CA HIS A 87 -7.99 -3.81 0.34
C HIS A 87 -7.48 -2.37 0.50
N THR A 88 -6.17 -2.22 0.52
CA THR A 88 -5.49 -0.93 0.37
C THR A 88 -4.26 -1.14 -0.49
N SER A 89 -4.17 -0.40 -1.59
CA SER A 89 -2.99 -0.38 -2.45
C SER A 89 -3.01 0.87 -3.31
N PHE A 90 -1.85 1.55 -3.39
CA PHE A 90 -1.68 2.75 -4.22
C PHE A 90 -0.38 2.67 -5.01
N LEU A 91 -0.49 2.79 -6.32
CA LEU A 91 0.65 2.95 -7.22
C LEU A 91 0.98 4.43 -7.35
N VAL A 92 2.27 4.76 -7.26
CA VAL A 92 2.85 6.06 -7.62
C VAL A 92 3.81 5.86 -8.78
N PRO A 93 3.33 5.92 -10.05
CA PRO A 93 4.12 5.53 -11.22
C PRO A 93 5.42 6.32 -11.36
N SER A 94 5.39 7.62 -11.08
CA SER A 94 6.55 8.50 -11.14
C SER A 94 7.66 8.18 -10.13
N LEU A 95 7.39 7.35 -9.12
CA LEU A 95 8.38 6.85 -8.16
C LEU A 95 8.69 5.36 -8.35
N ASN A 96 8.03 4.72 -9.32
CA ASN A 96 8.08 3.27 -9.49
C ASN A 96 7.83 2.52 -8.17
N ALA A 97 6.78 2.95 -7.46
CA ALA A 97 6.50 2.54 -6.10
C ALA A 97 5.03 2.16 -5.91
N VAL A 98 4.80 1.13 -5.09
CA VAL A 98 3.48 0.75 -4.55
C VAL A 98 3.49 0.96 -3.03
N LEU A 99 2.42 1.55 -2.53
CA LEU A 99 2.13 1.80 -1.13
C LEU A 99 1.03 0.84 -0.69
N ASP A 100 1.37 -0.11 0.15
CA ASP A 100 0.60 -1.30 0.49
C ASP A 100 0.25 -2.18 -0.74
N ALA A 101 0.00 -3.43 -0.48
CA ALA A 101 -0.23 -4.45 -1.50
C ALA A 101 -1.44 -5.33 -1.16
N GLY A 102 -2.56 -4.71 -0.75
CA GLY A 102 -3.80 -5.42 -0.44
C GLY A 102 -4.56 -5.88 -1.69
N VAL A 103 -4.33 -5.19 -2.81
CA VAL A 103 -4.90 -5.51 -4.12
C VAL A 103 -3.89 -5.19 -5.22
N LEU A 104 -3.94 -5.92 -6.32
CA LEU A 104 -3.14 -5.61 -7.50
C LEU A 104 -3.69 -4.36 -8.19
N ILE A 105 -2.83 -3.39 -8.43
CA ILE A 105 -3.15 -2.18 -9.18
C ILE A 105 -2.47 -2.26 -10.53
N ASP A 106 -3.27 -2.39 -11.57
CA ASP A 106 -2.85 -2.56 -12.96
C ASP A 106 -1.75 -3.65 -13.12
N ASP A 107 -1.25 -3.87 -14.33
CA ASP A 107 -0.10 -4.73 -14.61
C ASP A 107 1.24 -4.04 -14.28
N SER A 108 1.25 -3.18 -13.28
CA SER A 108 2.44 -2.44 -12.89
C SER A 108 3.51 -3.37 -12.32
N ARG A 109 4.77 -3.06 -12.63
CA ARG A 109 5.96 -3.77 -12.14
C ARG A 109 6.80 -2.82 -11.27
N PRO A 110 6.35 -2.49 -10.06
CA PRO A 110 7.06 -1.55 -9.19
C PRO A 110 8.40 -2.15 -8.76
N GLN A 111 9.42 -1.30 -8.69
CA GLN A 111 10.72 -1.68 -8.12
C GLN A 111 10.77 -1.47 -6.59
N ASN A 112 9.79 -0.75 -6.04
CA ASN A 112 9.70 -0.47 -4.62
C ASN A 112 8.28 -0.76 -4.13
N VAL A 113 8.16 -1.58 -3.10
CA VAL A 113 6.88 -1.87 -2.43
C VAL A 113 7.02 -1.49 -0.96
N PHE A 114 6.15 -0.65 -0.47
CA PHE A 114 6.15 -0.14 0.90
C PHE A 114 4.95 -0.72 1.63
N ILE A 115 5.18 -1.64 2.56
CA ILE A 115 4.14 -2.28 3.38
C ILE A 115 4.10 -1.58 4.73
N THR A 116 2.98 -0.96 5.05
CA THR A 116 2.81 -0.27 6.33
C THR A 116 2.69 -1.22 7.50
N HIS A 117 2.02 -2.35 7.32
CA HIS A 117 1.83 -3.40 8.32
C HIS A 117 1.34 -4.71 7.68
N GLY A 118 1.25 -5.77 8.50
CA GLY A 118 1.03 -7.14 8.00
C GLY A 118 -0.41 -7.58 7.81
N HIS A 119 -1.44 -6.74 7.99
CA HIS A 119 -2.82 -7.16 7.75
C HIS A 119 -3.05 -7.54 6.28
N SER A 120 -3.94 -8.49 6.04
CA SER A 120 -4.17 -9.07 4.71
C SER A 120 -4.67 -8.04 3.69
N ASP A 121 -5.49 -7.09 4.11
CA ASP A 121 -5.98 -6.00 3.27
C ASP A 121 -4.90 -4.97 2.89
N HIS A 122 -3.67 -5.13 3.40
CA HIS A 122 -2.48 -4.34 3.04
C HIS A 122 -1.34 -5.16 2.43
N SER A 123 -1.41 -6.51 2.48
CA SER A 123 -0.29 -7.36 2.09
C SER A 123 -0.64 -8.54 1.17
N LEU A 124 -1.93 -8.89 1.01
CA LEU A 124 -2.35 -10.12 0.32
C LEU A 124 -1.82 -10.23 -1.12
N ALA A 125 -1.84 -9.13 -1.87
CA ALA A 125 -1.44 -9.10 -3.28
C ALA A 125 0.08 -8.93 -3.50
N ILE A 126 0.91 -8.95 -2.45
CA ILE A 126 2.36 -8.81 -2.57
C ILE A 126 2.97 -9.82 -3.55
N LEU A 127 2.39 -11.01 -3.65
CA LEU A 127 2.84 -12.09 -4.53
C LEU A 127 2.85 -11.67 -6.00
N ALA A 128 1.88 -10.87 -6.41
CA ALA A 128 1.76 -10.39 -7.78
C ALA A 128 2.88 -9.40 -8.17
N TYR A 129 3.52 -8.76 -7.18
CA TYR A 129 4.64 -7.85 -7.40
C TYR A 129 6.00 -8.56 -7.33
N CYS A 130 6.08 -9.79 -6.80
CA CYS A 130 7.33 -10.55 -6.65
C CYS A 130 7.70 -11.22 -7.97
N ARG A 131 8.73 -10.74 -8.66
CA ARG A 131 9.13 -11.20 -10.00
C ARG A 131 10.63 -11.47 -10.08
N ARG A 132 11.04 -12.43 -10.94
CA ARG A 132 12.44 -12.87 -11.08
C ARG A 132 13.33 -11.88 -11.84
N ILE A 133 12.81 -11.27 -12.90
CA ILE A 133 13.62 -10.44 -13.80
C ILE A 133 14.01 -9.12 -13.13
N THR A 134 13.06 -8.51 -12.39
CA THR A 134 13.28 -7.27 -11.65
C THR A 134 12.65 -7.39 -10.25
N PRO A 135 13.31 -8.10 -9.32
CA PRO A 135 12.77 -8.28 -7.98
C PRO A 135 12.64 -6.92 -7.28
N PRO A 136 11.44 -6.60 -6.75
CA PRO A 136 11.25 -5.36 -6.03
C PRO A 136 11.94 -5.36 -4.67
N ASP A 137 12.34 -4.18 -4.22
CA ASP A 137 12.67 -3.91 -2.82
C ASP A 137 11.35 -3.76 -2.03
N VAL A 138 11.13 -4.62 -1.03
CA VAL A 138 9.92 -4.64 -0.20
C VAL A 138 10.27 -4.12 1.19
N TYR A 139 9.86 -2.89 1.46
CA TYR A 139 10.06 -2.22 2.76
C TYR A 139 8.89 -2.59 3.68
N VAL A 140 9.19 -3.13 4.86
CA VAL A 140 8.18 -3.65 5.78
C VAL A 140 8.65 -3.49 7.23
N PRO A 141 7.76 -3.31 8.23
CA PRO A 141 8.15 -3.29 9.64
C PRO A 141 9.04 -4.50 9.98
N SER A 142 10.13 -4.26 10.71
CA SER A 142 11.13 -5.29 11.04
C SER A 142 10.51 -6.52 11.69
N GLU A 143 9.52 -6.31 12.55
CA GLU A 143 8.82 -7.38 13.27
C GLU A 143 7.95 -8.25 12.33
N THR A 144 7.56 -7.72 11.18
CA THR A 144 6.73 -8.41 10.19
C THR A 144 7.56 -9.04 9.07
N ALA A 145 8.81 -8.62 8.92
CA ALA A 145 9.67 -8.95 7.78
C ALA A 145 9.81 -10.46 7.52
N MET A 146 10.12 -11.25 8.55
CA MET A 146 10.24 -12.70 8.44
C MET A 146 8.92 -13.36 8.06
N HIS A 147 7.81 -12.89 8.61
CA HIS A 147 6.49 -13.47 8.33
C HIS A 147 6.05 -13.20 6.89
N LEU A 148 6.32 -11.99 6.37
CA LEU A 148 6.02 -11.64 5.00
C LEU A 148 6.87 -12.45 4.01
N ASP A 149 8.16 -12.61 4.29
CA ASP A 149 9.05 -13.44 3.48
C ASP A 149 8.58 -14.90 3.45
N ASN A 150 8.23 -15.47 4.61
CA ASN A 150 7.69 -16.82 4.71
C ASN A 150 6.37 -16.98 3.94
N TYR A 151 5.51 -15.97 3.96
CA TYR A 151 4.26 -15.96 3.17
C TYR A 151 4.54 -16.03 1.67
N ILE A 152 5.45 -15.20 1.18
CA ILE A 152 5.86 -15.19 -0.23
C ILE A 152 6.48 -16.54 -0.60
N MET A 153 7.39 -17.07 0.22
CA MET A 153 8.07 -18.34 -0.05
C MET A 153 7.12 -19.53 0.01
N SER A 154 6.15 -19.53 0.94
CA SER A 154 5.13 -20.58 1.02
C SER A 154 4.24 -20.61 -0.22
N SER A 155 3.86 -19.43 -0.72
CA SER A 155 3.09 -19.33 -1.97
C SER A 155 3.86 -19.85 -3.18
N LYS A 156 5.16 -19.55 -3.26
CA LYS A 156 6.03 -20.14 -4.31
C LYS A 156 6.13 -21.65 -4.19
N ALA A 157 6.28 -22.16 -2.96
CA ALA A 157 6.31 -23.61 -2.72
C ALA A 157 5.03 -24.28 -3.23
N LEU A 158 3.86 -23.63 -3.05
CA LEU A 158 2.60 -24.12 -3.62
C LEU A 158 2.65 -24.18 -5.15
N ASN A 159 3.15 -23.13 -5.81
CA ASN A 159 3.23 -23.10 -7.27
C ASN A 159 4.24 -24.12 -7.84
N LEU A 160 5.32 -24.41 -7.09
CA LEU A 160 6.37 -25.34 -7.51
C LEU A 160 6.11 -26.78 -7.10
N GLY A 161 5.15 -27.02 -6.20
CA GLY A 161 4.83 -28.36 -5.70
C GLY A 161 5.84 -28.98 -4.73
N PHE A 162 6.81 -28.19 -4.23
CA PHE A 162 7.79 -28.63 -3.25
C PHE A 162 8.21 -27.49 -2.28
N PRO A 163 8.77 -27.85 -1.09
CA PRO A 163 9.19 -26.86 -0.12
C PRO A 163 10.33 -25.99 -0.65
N VAL A 164 10.22 -24.69 -0.48
CA VAL A 164 11.26 -23.69 -0.78
C VAL A 164 11.65 -22.99 0.51
N LYS A 165 12.94 -22.82 0.76
CA LYS A 165 13.43 -22.02 1.90
C LYS A 165 13.49 -20.56 1.54
N SER A 166 13.33 -19.71 2.58
CA SER A 166 13.51 -18.27 2.44
C SER A 166 14.89 -17.93 1.87
N TYR A 167 14.93 -16.90 1.02
CA TYR A 167 16.20 -16.32 0.55
C TYR A 167 16.83 -15.37 1.56
N HIS A 168 16.09 -14.98 2.57
CA HIS A 168 16.53 -14.02 3.57
C HIS A 168 17.00 -14.75 4.82
N ASN A 169 18.10 -14.29 5.36
CA ASN A 169 18.63 -14.78 6.63
C ASN A 169 18.14 -13.85 7.73
N PHE A 170 17.23 -14.35 8.53
CA PHE A 170 16.74 -13.68 9.73
C PHE A 170 17.20 -14.48 10.95
N ASP A 171 17.60 -13.79 12.03
CA ASP A 171 17.84 -14.41 13.32
C ASP A 171 16.50 -14.73 14.02
N GLU A 172 16.58 -15.32 15.22
CA GLU A 172 15.41 -15.68 16.01
C GLU A 172 14.61 -14.45 16.44
N GLU A 173 15.26 -13.28 16.50
CA GLU A 173 14.64 -11.98 16.82
C GLU A 173 14.04 -11.29 15.58
N GLY A 174 14.20 -11.87 14.38
CA GLY A 174 13.67 -11.32 13.12
C GLY A 174 14.53 -10.25 12.46
N ASN A 175 15.78 -10.08 12.90
CA ASN A 175 16.72 -9.15 12.27
C ASN A 175 17.32 -9.76 11.01
N ARG A 176 17.48 -8.96 9.98
CA ARG A 176 18.13 -9.39 8.74
C ARG A 176 19.65 -9.43 8.89
N HIS A 177 20.23 -10.61 8.71
CA HIS A 177 21.66 -10.70 8.53
C HIS A 177 22.06 -10.30 7.10
N SER A 178 22.99 -9.36 6.97
CA SER A 178 23.58 -9.06 5.67
C SER A 178 24.36 -10.27 5.17
N PHE A 179 23.99 -10.78 4.00
CA PHE A 179 24.78 -11.82 3.35
C PHE A 179 26.15 -11.27 2.95
N PRO A 180 27.23 -11.87 3.37
CA PRO A 180 28.57 -11.37 3.04
C PRO A 180 28.91 -11.46 1.57
N ASN A 181 28.17 -12.18 0.73
CA ASN A 181 28.57 -12.39 -0.68
C ASN A 181 27.35 -12.53 -1.61
N THR A 182 26.82 -11.43 -2.11
CA THR A 182 26.09 -11.42 -3.37
C THR A 182 27.08 -11.15 -4.51
N VAL A 183 27.75 -12.16 -5.01
CA VAL A 183 28.49 -12.04 -6.27
C VAL A 183 27.49 -12.16 -7.41
N GLY A 184 27.25 -11.07 -8.13
CA GLY A 184 26.39 -11.03 -9.32
C GLY A 184 24.90 -11.18 -9.07
N GLY A 185 24.38 -10.80 -7.87
CA GLY A 185 22.94 -10.87 -7.56
C GLY A 185 22.41 -12.29 -7.32
N ARG A 186 23.24 -13.30 -7.28
CA ARG A 186 22.87 -14.67 -6.95
C ARG A 186 22.86 -14.88 -5.45
N LEU A 187 21.68 -15.14 -4.88
CA LEU A 187 21.57 -15.69 -3.54
C LEU A 187 21.80 -17.21 -3.61
N VAL A 188 22.75 -17.70 -2.80
CA VAL A 188 22.95 -19.15 -2.65
C VAL A 188 21.89 -19.64 -1.65
N PRO A 189 21.02 -20.57 -2.04
CA PRO A 189 20.03 -21.12 -1.14
C PRO A 189 20.67 -21.83 0.03
N TRP A 190 20.03 -21.75 1.20
CA TRP A 190 20.54 -22.33 2.43
C TRP A 190 20.35 -23.84 2.51
N GLY A 191 21.45 -24.55 2.81
CA GLY A 191 21.50 -25.86 3.44
C GLY A 191 21.40 -27.07 2.51
N GLU A 192 21.77 -28.21 3.07
CA GLU A 192 21.87 -29.54 2.47
C GLU A 192 20.61 -30.05 1.73
N GLN A 193 19.43 -29.51 2.03
CA GLN A 193 18.21 -29.94 1.36
C GLN A 193 18.12 -29.43 -0.08
N PHE A 194 18.75 -28.30 -0.39
CA PHE A 194 18.78 -27.79 -1.75
C PHE A 194 19.72 -28.59 -2.63
N ASP A 195 20.84 -28.99 -2.08
CA ASP A 195 21.76 -29.89 -2.79
C ASP A 195 21.14 -31.27 -3.02
N ARG A 196 20.30 -31.76 -2.09
CA ARG A 196 19.51 -32.99 -2.29
C ARG A 196 18.45 -32.87 -3.37
N LEU A 197 17.78 -31.72 -3.49
CA LEU A 197 16.84 -31.44 -4.58
C LEU A 197 17.54 -31.38 -5.93
N ARG A 198 18.74 -30.80 -6.00
CA ARG A 198 19.58 -30.78 -7.21
C ARG A 198 20.06 -32.17 -7.65
N LEU A 199 20.35 -33.03 -6.70
CA LEU A 199 20.85 -34.37 -6.96
C LEU A 199 19.74 -35.37 -7.37
N ASN A 200 18.49 -35.10 -6.99
CA ASN A 200 17.37 -35.99 -7.25
C ASN A 200 16.49 -35.59 -8.46
N THR A 201 16.76 -34.48 -9.14
CA THR A 201 16.13 -34.17 -10.40
C THR A 201 16.81 -34.97 -11.51
N PRO A 202 16.07 -35.82 -12.25
CA PRO A 202 16.66 -36.52 -13.38
C PRO A 202 17.10 -35.50 -14.42
N SER A 203 18.40 -35.53 -14.75
CA SER A 203 18.98 -34.71 -15.82
C SER A 203 18.15 -34.92 -17.10
N PRO A 204 17.62 -33.86 -17.72
CA PRO A 204 16.92 -34.04 -19.00
C PRO A 204 17.93 -34.56 -20.01
N SER A 205 17.72 -35.78 -20.49
CA SER A 205 18.52 -36.35 -21.53
C SER A 205 18.51 -35.42 -22.75
N ARG A 206 19.67 -34.86 -23.09
CA ARG A 206 19.87 -34.08 -24.32
C ARG A 206 19.50 -34.96 -25.52
N ARG A 207 18.25 -34.87 -25.96
CA ARG A 207 17.88 -35.28 -27.31
C ARG A 207 18.47 -34.25 -28.28
N SER A 208 19.56 -34.63 -28.94
CA SER A 208 20.06 -33.92 -30.09
C SER A 208 19.00 -33.85 -31.18
N LYS A 209 18.34 -32.71 -31.33
CA LYS A 209 17.53 -32.40 -32.50
C LYS A 209 18.45 -31.72 -33.52
N SER A 210 18.60 -32.34 -34.66
CA SER A 210 19.19 -31.74 -35.85
C SER A 210 18.40 -30.50 -36.29
N PRO A 211 19.05 -29.47 -36.80
CA PRO A 211 18.36 -28.23 -37.19
C PRO A 211 17.49 -28.44 -38.43
N SER A 212 16.23 -28.18 -38.33
CA SER A 212 15.31 -28.00 -39.48
C SER A 212 15.38 -26.56 -39.98
N PRO A 213 15.18 -26.33 -41.30
CA PRO A 213 15.36 -25.00 -41.89
C PRO A 213 14.27 -24.02 -41.49
N VAL A 214 14.67 -22.80 -41.21
CA VAL A 214 13.88 -21.65 -40.80
C VAL A 214 12.99 -21.18 -41.97
N PRO A 215 11.66 -21.00 -41.81
CA PRO A 215 10.83 -20.24 -42.73
C PRO A 215 10.97 -18.73 -42.49
N PRO A 216 10.65 -17.87 -43.51
CA PRO A 216 10.90 -16.46 -43.40
C PRO A 216 9.96 -15.76 -42.41
N MET A 217 10.53 -14.76 -41.77
CA MET A 217 10.01 -13.88 -40.73
C MET A 217 8.85 -13.05 -41.28
N ASP A 218 7.66 -13.21 -40.71
CA ASP A 218 6.56 -12.26 -40.87
C ASP A 218 6.48 -11.42 -39.59
N THR A 219 6.64 -10.09 -39.75
CA THR A 219 6.74 -9.13 -38.68
C THR A 219 5.36 -8.62 -38.33
N THR A 220 4.67 -9.29 -37.41
CA THR A 220 3.63 -8.69 -36.58
C THR A 220 4.02 -8.94 -35.13
N ALA A 221 4.53 -7.90 -34.50
CA ALA A 221 4.83 -7.91 -33.07
C ALA A 221 3.50 -7.93 -32.29
N GLU A 222 3.00 -9.12 -32.05
CA GLU A 222 2.06 -9.34 -30.96
C GLU A 222 2.90 -9.39 -29.68
N GLN A 223 2.62 -8.47 -28.76
CA GLN A 223 3.11 -8.54 -27.40
C GLN A 223 2.55 -9.82 -26.78
N GLU A 224 3.39 -10.87 -26.76
CA GLU A 224 3.10 -12.05 -25.95
C GLU A 224 3.07 -11.59 -24.50
N ASP A 225 1.89 -11.65 -23.92
CA ASP A 225 1.65 -11.58 -22.49
C ASP A 225 2.50 -12.67 -21.86
N ASP A 226 3.56 -12.27 -21.15
CA ASP A 226 4.42 -13.14 -20.33
C ASP A 226 3.61 -13.61 -19.12
N ASP A 227 2.61 -14.42 -19.42
CA ASP A 227 1.67 -14.97 -18.49
C ASP A 227 2.30 -16.02 -17.62
N LEU A 228 1.94 -15.89 -16.35
CA LEU A 228 1.85 -16.95 -15.38
C LEU A 228 2.86 -18.09 -15.63
N ASP A 229 4.03 -17.92 -15.05
CA ASP A 229 5.03 -18.99 -14.92
C ASP A 229 4.34 -20.31 -14.48
N ASP A 230 4.02 -21.17 -15.43
CA ASP A 230 3.30 -22.43 -15.28
C ASP A 230 4.13 -23.54 -14.62
N GLY A 231 5.11 -23.17 -13.79
CA GLY A 231 5.82 -24.13 -12.94
C GLY A 231 6.83 -25.06 -13.64
N GLY A 232 7.09 -24.89 -14.93
CA GLY A 232 8.09 -25.65 -15.70
C GLY A 232 9.50 -25.11 -15.65
N GLY A 233 9.80 -24.16 -14.73
CA GLY A 233 11.12 -23.51 -14.62
C GLY A 233 12.24 -24.48 -14.22
N ASP A 234 13.43 -24.28 -14.83
CA ASP A 234 14.67 -24.99 -14.45
C ASP A 234 14.90 -24.86 -12.91
N PRO A 235 15.24 -25.94 -12.20
CA PRO A 235 15.66 -25.87 -10.81
C PRO A 235 16.69 -24.78 -10.51
N ALA A 236 17.50 -24.38 -11.49
CA ALA A 236 18.41 -23.23 -11.39
C ALA A 236 17.68 -21.90 -11.25
N ASP A 237 16.46 -21.75 -11.76
CA ASP A 237 15.63 -20.55 -11.63
C ASP A 237 15.08 -20.36 -10.21
N LEU A 238 15.02 -21.42 -9.42
CA LEU A 238 14.64 -21.38 -8.02
C LEU A 238 15.62 -20.62 -7.14
N ILE A 239 16.82 -20.36 -7.66
CA ILE A 239 17.92 -19.68 -6.95
C ILE A 239 17.79 -18.16 -7.06
N LEU A 240 17.06 -17.66 -8.05
CA LEU A 240 16.93 -16.21 -8.25
C LEU A 240 15.93 -15.60 -7.27
N PRO A 241 16.29 -14.51 -6.58
CA PRO A 241 15.36 -13.80 -5.72
C PRO A 241 14.25 -13.22 -6.58
N THR A 242 13.03 -13.24 -6.08
CA THR A 242 11.88 -12.59 -6.71
C THR A 242 11.45 -11.33 -5.97
N HIS A 243 12.11 -11.04 -4.85
CA HIS A 243 11.89 -9.86 -4.01
C HIS A 243 13.10 -9.70 -3.07
N HIS A 244 13.27 -8.49 -2.53
CA HIS A 244 14.25 -8.20 -1.49
C HIS A 244 13.52 -7.60 -0.29
N ILE A 245 13.42 -8.32 0.82
CA ILE A 245 12.85 -7.78 2.05
C ILE A 245 13.83 -6.79 2.67
N ILE A 246 13.33 -5.60 2.97
CA ILE A 246 14.08 -4.52 3.64
C ILE A 246 13.33 -4.19 4.93
N PRO A 247 13.75 -4.74 6.06
CA PRO A 247 13.17 -4.42 7.36
C PRO A 247 13.39 -2.96 7.69
N VAL A 248 12.32 -2.29 8.15
CA VAL A 248 12.36 -0.88 8.59
C VAL A 248 11.80 -0.76 10.01
N SER A 249 12.32 0.19 10.77
CA SER A 249 11.86 0.44 12.15
C SER A 249 11.62 1.93 12.35
N SER A 250 10.51 2.24 13.03
CA SER A 250 10.19 3.61 13.45
C SER A 250 11.07 4.11 14.61
N SER A 251 11.75 3.21 15.32
CA SER A 251 12.68 3.57 16.40
C SER A 251 14.01 4.11 15.86
N SER A 252 14.33 3.85 14.61
CA SER A 252 15.52 4.37 13.95
C SER A 252 15.18 5.63 13.15
N SER A 253 16.00 6.67 13.26
CA SER A 253 15.93 7.84 12.37
C SER A 253 16.35 7.51 10.94
N THR A 254 16.01 6.31 10.46
CA THR A 254 16.46 5.78 9.18
C THR A 254 15.86 6.60 8.05
N ILE A 255 16.72 7.27 7.31
CA ILE A 255 16.40 7.94 6.06
C ILE A 255 17.23 7.26 4.99
N PHE A 256 16.58 6.75 3.96
CA PHE A 256 17.29 6.08 2.85
C PHE A 256 16.88 6.69 1.51
N PRO A 257 17.80 6.77 0.54
CA PRO A 257 17.47 7.23 -0.80
C PRO A 257 16.66 6.16 -1.53
N LEU A 258 15.70 6.59 -2.33
CA LEU A 258 14.99 5.69 -3.24
C LEU A 258 15.93 5.32 -4.40
N LYS A 259 16.25 4.04 -4.59
CA LYS A 259 17.23 3.59 -5.60
C LYS A 259 16.91 4.10 -7.01
N THR A 260 15.63 4.11 -7.35
CA THR A 260 15.12 4.58 -8.65
C THR A 260 15.17 6.10 -8.81
N HIS A 261 15.24 6.84 -7.69
CA HIS A 261 15.20 8.31 -7.66
C HIS A 261 16.14 8.83 -6.55
N PRO A 262 17.46 8.95 -6.81
CA PRO A 262 18.44 9.28 -5.76
C PRO A 262 18.21 10.64 -5.08
N THR A 263 17.45 11.53 -5.71
CA THR A 263 17.05 12.83 -5.12
C THR A 263 15.84 12.73 -4.21
N ILE A 264 15.23 11.54 -4.10
CA ILE A 264 14.11 11.29 -3.20
C ILE A 264 14.57 10.37 -2.10
N SER A 265 14.34 10.78 -0.87
CA SER A 265 14.56 9.97 0.33
C SER A 265 13.24 9.56 0.96
N VAL A 266 13.26 8.44 1.64
CA VAL A 266 12.13 7.93 2.42
C VAL A 266 12.52 7.90 3.89
N SER A 267 11.68 8.47 4.74
CA SER A 267 11.80 8.41 6.20
C SER A 267 10.67 7.58 6.78
N ILE A 268 10.96 6.87 7.86
CA ILE A 268 9.98 6.02 8.53
C ILE A 268 9.28 6.83 9.62
N LEU A 269 7.96 6.78 9.64
CA LEU A 269 7.11 7.44 10.61
C LEU A 269 6.52 6.42 11.59
N PRO A 270 6.48 6.70 12.90
CA PRO A 270 5.86 5.81 13.86
C PRO A 270 4.34 5.81 13.69
N ARG A 271 3.73 4.62 13.84
CA ARG A 271 2.27 4.46 13.84
C ARG A 271 1.82 3.64 15.05
N SER A 272 0.66 3.98 15.61
CA SER A 272 0.00 3.22 16.66
C SER A 272 -1.12 2.38 16.06
N HIS A 273 -0.92 1.07 16.01
CA HIS A 273 -1.91 0.12 15.48
C HIS A 273 -1.92 -1.18 16.30
N THR A 274 -2.81 -2.12 15.98
CA THR A 274 -2.93 -3.42 16.67
C THR A 274 -1.78 -4.37 16.39
N VAL A 275 -1.08 -4.16 15.29
CA VAL A 275 0.14 -4.89 14.87
C VAL A 275 1.26 -3.88 14.61
N PRO A 276 2.53 -4.30 14.54
CA PRO A 276 3.63 -3.43 14.15
C PRO A 276 3.32 -2.69 12.85
N SER A 277 3.35 -1.35 12.91
CA SER A 277 2.93 -0.49 11.80
C SER A 277 3.84 0.73 11.70
N VAL A 278 4.11 1.14 10.45
CA VAL A 278 4.90 2.32 10.11
C VAL A 278 4.21 3.13 9.02
N GLY A 279 4.50 4.42 8.98
CA GLY A 279 4.22 5.28 7.84
C GLY A 279 5.51 5.59 7.07
N PHE A 280 5.36 6.14 5.87
CA PHE A 280 6.45 6.49 4.98
C PHE A 280 6.33 7.96 4.54
N LEU A 281 7.40 8.74 4.75
CA LEU A 281 7.49 10.11 4.28
C LEU A 281 8.44 10.19 3.09
N PHE A 282 7.93 10.57 1.94
CA PHE A 282 8.70 10.78 0.73
C PHE A 282 9.13 12.23 0.64
N THR A 283 10.44 12.47 0.54
CA THR A 283 11.04 13.81 0.60
C THR A 283 11.97 14.02 -0.58
N GLN A 284 11.78 15.09 -1.32
CA GLN A 284 12.71 15.53 -2.35
C GLN A 284 13.86 16.31 -1.70
N ILE A 285 15.07 15.90 -2.04
CA ILE A 285 16.30 16.55 -1.61
C ILE A 285 16.82 17.42 -2.75
N SER A 286 17.09 18.67 -2.45
CA SER A 286 17.66 19.64 -3.39
C SER A 286 18.74 20.49 -2.72
N ASN A 287 19.73 20.88 -3.49
CA ASN A 287 20.74 21.84 -3.01
C ASN A 287 20.25 23.26 -3.32
N ARG A 288 20.10 24.08 -2.28
CA ARG A 288 19.73 25.48 -2.39
C ARG A 288 20.92 26.38 -1.98
N LEU A 289 20.99 27.54 -2.63
CA LEU A 289 22.00 28.51 -2.30
C LEU A 289 21.76 29.07 -0.88
N LYS A 290 22.80 29.13 -0.05
CA LYS A 290 22.74 29.74 1.29
C LYS A 290 22.35 31.22 1.17
N SER A 291 21.66 31.74 2.18
CA SER A 291 21.09 33.08 2.15
C SER A 291 22.15 34.18 1.90
N GLU A 292 23.33 34.02 2.47
CA GLU A 292 24.43 34.94 2.34
C GLU A 292 24.99 35.10 0.92
N TYR A 293 24.74 34.09 0.06
CA TYR A 293 25.23 34.09 -1.34
C TYR A 293 24.15 34.41 -2.38
N ARG A 294 22.89 34.60 -1.97
CA ARG A 294 21.78 34.80 -2.94
C ARG A 294 21.88 36.08 -3.75
N SER A 295 22.51 37.08 -3.21
CA SER A 295 22.71 38.39 -3.87
C SER A 295 23.93 38.45 -4.79
N LEU A 296 24.79 37.42 -4.78
CA LEU A 296 26.02 37.39 -5.55
C LEU A 296 25.76 37.04 -7.03
N PRO A 297 26.48 37.69 -7.96
CA PRO A 297 26.42 37.37 -9.37
C PRO A 297 27.00 35.96 -9.63
N GLY A 298 26.56 35.34 -10.71
CA GLY A 298 26.93 33.94 -11.05
C GLY A 298 28.44 33.71 -11.20
N THR A 299 29.20 34.76 -11.60
CA THR A 299 30.66 34.73 -11.70
C THR A 299 31.35 34.59 -10.35
N GLU A 300 30.86 35.28 -9.33
CA GLU A 300 31.37 35.19 -7.96
C GLU A 300 31.02 33.83 -7.33
N LEU A 301 29.80 33.36 -7.54
CA LEU A 301 29.37 32.01 -7.11
C LEU A 301 30.25 30.92 -7.70
N LYS A 302 30.65 31.07 -8.99
CA LYS A 302 31.57 30.13 -9.65
C LYS A 302 32.96 30.19 -9.01
N ASN A 303 33.48 31.38 -8.72
CA ASN A 303 34.77 31.55 -8.09
C ASN A 303 34.81 30.95 -6.67
N LEU A 304 33.77 31.19 -5.88
CA LEU A 304 33.63 30.57 -4.54
C LEU A 304 33.64 29.05 -4.60
N ARG A 305 32.91 28.45 -5.57
CA ARG A 305 32.94 27.00 -5.77
C ARG A 305 34.32 26.48 -6.17
N GLN A 306 35.02 27.20 -7.05
CA GLN A 306 36.40 26.85 -7.44
C GLN A 306 37.38 26.91 -6.26
N GLN A 307 37.14 27.80 -5.31
CA GLN A 307 37.91 27.93 -4.07
C GLN A 307 37.49 26.87 -3.02
N GLY A 308 36.54 25.98 -3.33
CA GLY A 308 36.11 24.95 -2.41
C GLY A 308 35.12 25.41 -1.33
N VAL A 309 34.58 26.65 -1.46
CA VAL A 309 33.58 27.17 -0.53
C VAL A 309 32.24 26.48 -0.75
N ASP A 310 31.68 25.89 0.29
CA ASP A 310 30.32 25.31 0.24
C ASP A 310 29.28 26.43 0.33
N ILE A 311 28.79 26.85 -0.85
CA ILE A 311 27.81 27.92 -1.02
C ILE A 311 26.36 27.44 -1.00
N THR A 312 26.14 26.10 -0.86
CA THR A 312 24.80 25.49 -0.86
C THR A 312 24.50 24.79 0.46
N TYR A 313 23.23 24.60 0.71
CA TYR A 313 22.75 23.72 1.78
C TYR A 313 21.73 22.74 1.23
N GLN A 314 21.63 21.59 1.88
CA GLN A 314 20.64 20.58 1.53
C GLN A 314 19.27 21.01 2.05
N HIS A 315 18.32 21.22 1.14
CA HIS A 315 16.94 21.52 1.47
C HIS A 315 16.08 20.29 1.25
N ARG A 316 15.23 19.99 2.22
CA ARG A 316 14.34 18.83 2.24
C ARG A 316 12.90 19.29 2.06
N THR A 317 12.27 18.86 0.97
CA THR A 317 10.88 19.21 0.65
C THR A 317 10.06 17.94 0.64
N PRO A 318 9.25 17.67 1.68
CA PRO A 318 8.29 16.57 1.65
C PRO A 318 7.40 16.64 0.41
N ILE A 319 7.16 15.50 -0.22
CA ILE A 319 6.25 15.35 -1.35
C ILE A 319 4.89 14.90 -0.82
N PHE A 320 4.89 13.80 -0.07
CA PHE A 320 3.73 13.29 0.65
C PHE A 320 4.16 12.35 1.77
N ALA A 321 3.27 12.17 2.76
CA ALA A 321 3.32 11.12 3.75
C ALA A 321 2.23 10.09 3.50
N PHE A 322 2.56 8.81 3.56
CA PHE A 322 1.61 7.69 3.54
C PHE A 322 1.63 7.02 4.91
N LEU A 323 0.54 7.16 5.66
CA LEU A 323 0.51 6.73 7.05
C LEU A 323 -0.02 5.30 7.26
N GLY A 324 -0.72 4.73 6.26
CA GLY A 324 -1.41 3.44 6.43
C GLY A 324 -2.43 3.49 7.56
N ASP A 325 -2.60 2.36 8.23
CA ASP A 325 -3.53 2.23 9.35
C ASP A 325 -2.91 2.64 10.68
N GLY A 326 -3.76 3.13 11.56
CA GLY A 326 -3.40 3.52 12.92
C GLY A 326 -4.28 4.65 13.45
N ASP A 327 -4.23 4.88 14.74
CA ASP A 327 -4.95 5.98 15.35
C ASP A 327 -4.29 7.35 15.05
N HIS A 328 -4.95 8.42 15.45
CA HIS A 328 -4.52 9.80 15.19
C HIS A 328 -3.32 10.24 16.05
N THR A 329 -2.87 9.43 17.01
CA THR A 329 -1.88 9.86 18.03
C THR A 329 -0.54 10.27 17.43
N SER A 330 -0.11 9.68 16.32
CA SER A 330 1.12 10.04 15.62
C SER A 330 1.09 11.43 14.95
N LEU A 331 -0.08 12.06 14.89
CA LEU A 331 -0.30 13.41 14.35
C LEU A 331 -0.40 14.47 15.45
N LEU A 332 -0.50 14.04 16.72
CA LEU A 332 -0.59 14.96 17.85
C LEU A 332 0.74 15.68 18.08
N GLY A 333 0.65 16.92 18.54
CA GLY A 333 1.82 17.74 18.85
C GLY A 333 2.54 18.31 17.66
N ASP A 334 1.89 18.31 16.49
CA ASP A 334 2.38 18.96 15.26
C ASP A 334 3.82 18.50 14.92
N PRO A 335 4.02 17.22 14.55
CA PRO A 335 5.36 16.68 14.34
C PRO A 335 6.12 17.46 13.26
N GLU A 336 7.45 17.61 13.41
CA GLU A 336 8.30 18.42 12.53
C GLU A 336 8.14 18.09 11.05
N TRP A 337 7.96 16.81 10.71
CA TRP A 337 7.76 16.39 9.31
C TRP A 337 6.46 16.96 8.70
N LEU A 338 5.44 17.23 9.53
CA LEU A 338 4.16 17.78 9.09
C LEU A 338 4.22 19.29 8.93
N VAL A 339 4.77 20.00 9.95
CA VAL A 339 4.79 21.46 9.96
C VAL A 339 6.02 22.06 9.30
N GLY A 340 7.11 21.30 9.21
CA GLY A 340 8.40 21.77 8.72
C GLY A 340 9.25 22.42 9.79
N ASN A 341 10.47 22.78 9.40
CA ASN A 341 11.42 23.52 10.22
C ASN A 341 12.35 24.32 9.29
N GLU A 342 12.11 25.61 9.17
CA GLU A 342 12.88 26.49 8.27
C GLU A 342 14.36 26.58 8.66
N ASP A 343 14.65 26.58 9.95
CA ASP A 343 16.05 26.64 10.47
C ASP A 343 16.86 25.41 10.04
N LYS A 344 16.18 24.28 9.89
CA LYS A 344 16.78 23.02 9.41
C LYS A 344 16.67 22.85 7.89
N GLY A 345 16.08 23.79 7.17
CA GLY A 345 15.82 23.68 5.74
C GLY A 345 14.83 22.58 5.39
N VAL A 346 13.83 22.35 6.23
CA VAL A 346 12.76 21.34 6.03
C VAL A 346 11.43 22.07 5.83
N SER A 347 10.78 21.83 4.70
CA SER A 347 9.41 22.32 4.46
C SER A 347 8.39 21.39 5.14
N GLY A 348 7.19 21.92 5.44
CA GLY A 348 6.05 21.14 5.90
C GLY A 348 5.55 20.18 4.82
N CYS A 349 4.86 19.12 5.23
CA CYS A 349 4.33 18.10 4.33
C CYS A 349 3.03 18.59 3.63
N PRO A 350 3.02 18.74 2.30
CA PRO A 350 1.87 19.28 1.59
C PRO A 350 0.73 18.27 1.39
N VAL A 351 1.00 16.96 1.50
CA VAL A 351 0.01 15.91 1.29
C VAL A 351 0.19 14.82 2.33
N VAL A 352 -0.86 14.50 3.07
CA VAL A 352 -0.90 13.38 4.03
C VAL A 352 -2.00 12.43 3.61
N ILE A 353 -1.62 11.18 3.32
CA ILE A 353 -2.55 10.08 3.01
C ILE A 353 -2.73 9.28 4.29
N THR A 354 -3.92 9.28 4.85
CA THR A 354 -4.22 8.67 6.15
C THR A 354 -5.58 8.02 6.17
N GLU A 355 -5.74 7.01 7.01
CA GLU A 355 -7.04 6.41 7.22
C GLU A 355 -8.03 7.37 7.92
N CYS A 356 -9.30 7.15 7.67
CA CYS A 356 -10.44 7.67 8.42
C CYS A 356 -11.53 6.58 8.47
N SER A 357 -11.23 5.48 9.18
CA SER A 357 -12.06 4.28 9.15
C SER A 357 -13.46 4.50 9.72
N PHE A 358 -13.60 5.42 10.69
CA PHE A 358 -14.86 5.66 11.36
C PHE A 358 -15.33 7.11 11.22
N LEU A 359 -16.60 7.28 10.84
CA LEU A 359 -17.19 8.61 10.61
C LEU A 359 -17.95 9.12 11.86
N TYR A 360 -18.70 8.23 12.52
CA TYR A 360 -19.64 8.59 13.56
C TYR A 360 -19.13 8.27 14.96
N GLU A 361 -19.40 9.16 15.91
CA GLU A 361 -19.03 9.02 17.31
C GLU A 361 -19.55 7.71 17.95
N SER A 362 -20.68 7.20 17.49
CA SER A 362 -21.23 5.91 17.93
C SER A 362 -20.28 4.72 17.72
N HIS A 363 -19.27 4.87 16.87
CA HIS A 363 -18.27 3.85 16.59
C HIS A 363 -16.95 4.04 17.39
N ARG A 364 -16.86 5.02 18.28
CA ARG A 364 -15.65 5.35 19.05
C ARG A 364 -15.07 4.15 19.81
N ALA A 365 -15.92 3.40 20.49
CA ALA A 365 -15.46 2.24 21.26
C ALA A 365 -14.75 1.20 20.34
N GLN A 366 -15.23 1.02 19.12
CA GLN A 366 -14.59 0.14 18.15
C GLN A 366 -13.31 0.77 17.58
N ALA A 367 -13.32 2.05 17.24
CA ALA A 367 -12.14 2.75 16.78
C ALA A 367 -10.96 2.61 17.77
N VAL A 368 -11.22 2.85 19.05
CA VAL A 368 -10.23 2.69 20.12
C VAL A 368 -9.76 1.23 20.22
N LYS A 369 -10.69 0.26 20.21
CA LYS A 369 -10.36 -1.16 20.32
C LYS A 369 -9.48 -1.65 19.18
N THR A 370 -9.76 -1.19 17.97
CA THR A 370 -9.04 -1.62 16.75
C THR A 370 -7.91 -0.68 16.36
N LYS A 371 -7.66 0.37 17.16
CA LYS A 371 -6.66 1.42 16.90
C LYS A 371 -6.76 2.02 15.49
N HIS A 372 -7.98 2.32 15.08
CA HIS A 372 -8.26 3.06 13.85
C HIS A 372 -8.71 4.48 14.13
N THR A 373 -8.51 5.33 13.18
CA THR A 373 -8.87 6.76 13.26
C THR A 373 -10.38 6.96 13.09
N ILE A 374 -10.97 7.80 13.96
CA ILE A 374 -12.32 8.34 13.82
C ILE A 374 -12.27 9.80 13.41
N TRP A 375 -13.19 10.23 12.55
CA TRP A 375 -13.22 11.61 12.03
C TRP A 375 -13.18 12.66 13.13
N LYS A 376 -13.94 12.47 14.20
CA LYS A 376 -14.00 13.40 15.34
C LYS A 376 -12.64 13.75 15.95
N ASP A 377 -11.69 12.82 15.91
CA ASP A 377 -10.34 13.02 16.44
C ASP A 377 -9.39 13.58 15.36
N LEU A 378 -9.63 13.25 14.09
CA LEU A 378 -8.82 13.71 12.96
C LEU A 378 -9.20 15.15 12.53
N GLU A 379 -10.49 15.50 12.59
CA GLU A 379 -11.00 16.79 12.14
C GLU A 379 -10.26 18.01 12.70
N PRO A 380 -9.98 18.11 14.00
CA PRO A 380 -9.25 19.26 14.55
C PRO A 380 -7.84 19.42 13.96
N ILE A 381 -7.18 18.30 13.63
CA ILE A 381 -5.85 18.27 13.02
C ILE A 381 -5.95 18.76 11.57
N VAL A 382 -6.90 18.24 10.80
CA VAL A 382 -7.16 18.65 9.42
C VAL A 382 -7.44 20.15 9.33
N ARG A 383 -8.27 20.67 10.24
CA ARG A 383 -8.63 22.11 10.28
C ARG A 383 -7.48 23.01 10.69
N ARG A 384 -6.56 22.52 11.52
CA ARG A 384 -5.36 23.25 11.94
C ARG A 384 -4.36 23.39 10.80
N HIS A 385 -4.14 22.32 10.02
CA HIS A 385 -3.16 22.27 8.94
C HIS A 385 -3.80 22.50 7.57
N ARG A 386 -4.25 23.72 7.32
CA ARG A 386 -5.01 24.10 6.11
C ARG A 386 -4.17 24.05 4.83
N ASP A 387 -2.85 24.20 4.94
CA ASP A 387 -1.91 24.15 3.81
C ASP A 387 -1.54 22.70 3.42
N THR A 388 -1.92 21.72 4.25
CA THR A 388 -1.77 20.31 3.97
C THR A 388 -3.05 19.75 3.35
N THR A 389 -2.94 19.06 2.23
CA THR A 389 -4.04 18.28 1.65
C THR A 389 -4.10 16.90 2.31
N TRP A 390 -5.25 16.57 2.88
CA TRP A 390 -5.49 15.31 3.58
C TRP A 390 -6.26 14.34 2.68
N VAL A 391 -5.61 13.27 2.23
CA VAL A 391 -6.26 12.18 1.49
C VAL A 391 -6.79 11.17 2.50
N LEU A 392 -8.11 11.19 2.69
CA LEU A 392 -8.81 10.32 3.63
C LEU A 392 -9.19 9.03 2.94
N MET A 393 -8.73 7.92 3.46
CA MET A 393 -8.91 6.58 2.89
C MET A 393 -9.38 5.57 3.93
N HIS A 394 -9.49 4.30 3.55
CA HIS A 394 -9.72 3.18 4.44
C HIS A 394 -11.03 3.26 5.25
N PHE A 395 -12.08 3.80 4.64
CA PHE A 395 -13.39 3.87 5.27
C PHE A 395 -13.97 2.47 5.54
N SER A 396 -14.60 2.29 6.69
CA SER A 396 -15.21 1.01 7.09
C SER A 396 -16.24 0.52 6.05
N LYS A 397 -16.26 -0.79 5.79
CA LYS A 397 -17.26 -1.44 4.89
C LYS A 397 -18.71 -1.27 5.34
N ARG A 398 -18.96 -0.84 6.56
CA ARG A 398 -20.32 -0.54 7.06
C ARG A 398 -20.97 0.64 6.38
N TYR A 399 -20.16 1.56 5.80
CA TYR A 399 -20.63 2.74 5.11
C TYR A 399 -20.66 2.51 3.60
N GLY A 400 -21.76 2.85 2.93
CA GLY A 400 -21.79 2.97 1.48
C GLY A 400 -21.01 4.19 1.00
N ASP A 401 -20.61 4.22 -0.27
CA ASP A 401 -19.87 5.35 -0.83
C ASP A 401 -20.68 6.65 -0.80
N GLU A 402 -22.00 6.55 -1.09
CA GLU A 402 -22.92 7.68 -0.99
C GLU A 402 -23.07 8.20 0.45
N GLU A 403 -23.00 7.30 1.44
CA GLU A 403 -23.02 7.66 2.85
C GLU A 403 -21.75 8.41 3.26
N ILE A 404 -20.58 7.94 2.80
CA ILE A 404 -19.29 8.59 3.09
C ILE A 404 -19.29 10.02 2.50
N VAL A 405 -19.64 10.14 1.23
CA VAL A 405 -19.73 11.46 0.57
C VAL A 405 -20.74 12.37 1.27
N GLY A 406 -21.94 11.84 1.55
CA GLY A 406 -23.02 12.58 2.23
C GLY A 406 -22.64 13.00 3.65
N PHE A 407 -21.83 12.23 4.36
CA PHE A 407 -21.30 12.61 5.67
C PHE A 407 -20.47 13.90 5.58
N PHE A 408 -19.51 13.98 4.65
CA PHE A 408 -18.67 15.16 4.48
C PHE A 408 -19.44 16.34 3.88
N GLU A 409 -20.39 16.11 2.97
CA GLU A 409 -21.27 17.15 2.45
C GLU A 409 -22.20 17.75 3.52
N GLY A 410 -22.56 16.95 4.52
CA GLY A 410 -23.42 17.35 5.62
C GLY A 410 -22.71 18.09 6.75
N LEU A 411 -21.37 18.22 6.71
CA LEU A 411 -20.64 19.01 7.70
C LEU A 411 -20.95 20.50 7.52
N GLU A 412 -21.26 21.21 8.62
CA GLU A 412 -21.60 22.65 8.61
C GLU A 412 -20.51 23.49 7.93
N GLU A 413 -19.25 23.16 8.20
CA GLU A 413 -18.08 23.75 7.54
C GLU A 413 -17.12 22.63 7.08
N CYS A 414 -17.42 22.02 5.93
CA CYS A 414 -16.55 20.97 5.41
C CYS A 414 -15.15 21.54 5.07
N PRO A 415 -14.05 20.93 5.59
CA PRO A 415 -12.71 21.34 5.21
C PRO A 415 -12.48 21.21 3.71
N GLN A 416 -11.92 22.24 3.07
CA GLN A 416 -11.65 22.24 1.62
C GLN A 416 -10.33 21.53 1.27
N ASN A 417 -9.50 21.28 2.27
CA ASN A 417 -8.20 20.64 2.12
C ASN A 417 -8.24 19.11 2.31
N ILE A 418 -9.38 18.48 2.03
CA ILE A 418 -9.53 17.02 2.06
C ILE A 418 -9.79 16.45 0.67
N VAL A 419 -9.34 15.23 0.46
CA VAL A 419 -9.68 14.34 -0.65
C VAL A 419 -10.31 13.09 -0.05
N VAL A 420 -11.55 12.84 -0.35
CA VAL A 420 -12.30 11.68 0.17
C VAL A 420 -12.17 10.54 -0.83
N TRP A 421 -11.37 9.51 -0.48
CA TRP A 421 -11.09 8.38 -1.37
C TRP A 421 -12.18 7.33 -1.26
N VAL A 422 -13.18 7.45 -2.11
CA VAL A 422 -14.33 6.51 -2.21
C VAL A 422 -14.46 5.98 -3.62
N ASP A 423 -14.81 4.71 -3.76
CA ASP A 423 -14.98 4.04 -5.04
C ASP A 423 -16.19 4.63 -5.78
N GLY A 424 -15.91 5.29 -6.90
CA GLY A 424 -16.96 5.83 -7.78
C GLY A 424 -17.62 7.15 -7.35
N GLY A 425 -17.24 7.72 -6.22
CA GLY A 425 -17.60 9.06 -5.72
C GLY A 425 -18.59 9.89 -6.55
N ASN A 426 -18.21 11.08 -6.91
CA ASN A 426 -19.07 12.03 -7.63
C ASN A 426 -19.39 11.62 -9.09
N GLU A 427 -18.54 10.82 -9.77
CA GLU A 427 -18.82 10.43 -11.16
C GLU A 427 -19.99 9.45 -11.28
N ILE A 428 -20.15 8.53 -10.30
CA ILE A 428 -21.33 7.64 -10.26
C ILE A 428 -22.59 8.45 -10.01
N LEU A 429 -22.50 9.45 -9.17
CA LEU A 429 -23.63 10.37 -8.91
C LEU A 429 -23.96 11.18 -10.16
N ASP A 430 -22.97 11.70 -10.89
CA ASP A 430 -23.16 12.42 -12.15
C ASP A 430 -23.72 11.52 -13.26
N MET A 431 -23.31 10.23 -13.33
CA MET A 431 -23.86 9.27 -14.29
C MET A 431 -25.30 8.88 -13.96
N LYS A 432 -25.66 8.72 -12.68
CA LYS A 432 -27.05 8.49 -12.26
C LYS A 432 -27.91 9.69 -12.61
N VAL A 433 -27.47 10.92 -12.32
CA VAL A 433 -28.19 12.16 -12.67
C VAL A 433 -28.39 12.26 -14.19
N LYS A 434 -27.38 11.97 -15.02
CA LYS A 434 -27.50 11.96 -16.48
C LYS A 434 -28.47 10.89 -16.97
N LYS A 435 -28.52 9.72 -16.33
CA LYS A 435 -29.42 8.63 -16.68
C LYS A 435 -30.87 8.94 -16.29
N ASP A 436 -31.07 9.57 -15.14
CA ASP A 436 -32.41 9.96 -14.64
C ASP A 436 -32.96 11.21 -15.34
N THR A 437 -32.11 12.07 -15.90
CA THR A 437 -32.51 13.25 -16.66
C THR A 437 -32.67 13.01 -18.17
N GLY A 438 -32.40 11.78 -18.65
CA GLY A 438 -32.56 11.44 -20.07
C GLY A 438 -31.60 12.17 -21.02
N THR A 439 -30.54 12.80 -20.49
CA THR A 439 -29.53 13.48 -21.29
C THR A 439 -28.37 12.50 -21.50
N ILE A 440 -28.47 11.75 -22.58
CA ILE A 440 -27.36 10.96 -23.16
C ILE A 440 -26.82 11.75 -24.33
#